data_91371ccc2f1cab78529b60e4b7583ac4
#
_entry.id   91371ccc2f1cab78529b60e4b7583ac4
#
_cell.length_a   1.000
_cell.length_b   1.000
_cell.length_c   1.000
_cell.angle_alpha   90.00
_cell.angle_beta   90.00
_cell.angle_gamma   90.00
#
_symmetry.space_group_name_H-M   'P 1'
#
loop_
_entity.id
_entity.type
_entity.pdbx_description
1 polymer ?
#
loop_
_entity_poly.entity_id
_entity_poly.type
_entity_poly.pdbx_seq_one_letter_code
_entity_poly.pdbx_strand_id
1 'polypeptide(L)'
;MIIAIPVNENNVEPSICVSFGRSPWFLFHNTVTGETQTFENPAVNAEGGAGIKAAQFVVDHHANALITVRGGENAAEVLLAAEIQIYKAQGS
;
A
#
# COMPACT_ATOMS: atom_id res chain seq x y z
N MET A 1 -4.26 6.91 13.15
CA MET A 1 -3.23 6.18 12.37
C MET A 1 -3.51 6.32 10.88
N ILE A 2 -2.50 6.15 10.08
CA ILE A 2 -2.65 6.17 8.63
C ILE A 2 -2.53 4.75 8.12
N ILE A 3 -3.54 4.28 7.40
CA ILE A 3 -3.60 2.93 6.85
C ILE A 3 -3.44 3.01 5.33
N ALA A 4 -2.48 2.27 4.78
CA ALA A 4 -2.26 2.18 3.34
C ALA A 4 -2.92 0.92 2.79
N ILE A 5 -3.57 1.05 1.64
CA ILE A 5 -4.26 -0.07 0.98
C ILE A 5 -3.97 0.00 -0.52
N PRO A 6 -3.38 -1.04 -1.13
CA PRO A 6 -3.24 -1.06 -2.59
C PRO A 6 -4.61 -1.31 -3.22
N VAL A 7 -4.99 -0.49 -4.18
CA VAL A 7 -6.32 -0.57 -4.80
C VAL A 7 -6.21 -0.52 -6.33
N ASN A 8 -7.23 -1.04 -6.98
CA ASN A 8 -7.28 -1.13 -8.44
C ASN A 8 -7.83 0.14 -9.10
N GLU A 9 -8.63 0.91 -8.37
CA GLU A 9 -9.32 2.08 -8.91
C GLU A 9 -9.15 3.28 -7.98
N ASN A 10 -9.25 4.46 -8.56
CA ASN A 10 -9.30 5.71 -7.81
C ASN A 10 -10.75 6.23 -7.86
N ASN A 11 -11.61 5.59 -7.09
CA ASN A 11 -13.03 5.98 -7.03
C ASN A 11 -13.56 5.79 -5.61
N VAL A 12 -14.88 5.96 -5.43
CA VAL A 12 -15.51 5.94 -4.11
C VAL A 12 -15.47 4.56 -3.48
N GLU A 13 -15.56 3.50 -4.28
CA GLU A 13 -15.55 2.12 -3.80
C GLU A 13 -14.46 1.32 -4.49
N PRO A 14 -13.19 1.62 -4.20
CA PRO A 14 -12.11 0.89 -4.85
C PRO A 14 -11.98 -0.52 -4.31
N SER A 15 -11.58 -1.45 -5.18
CA SER A 15 -11.28 -2.81 -4.77
C SER A 15 -9.82 -2.94 -4.37
N ILE A 16 -9.52 -3.83 -3.41
CA ILE A 16 -8.14 -4.09 -3.00
C ILE A 16 -7.41 -4.82 -4.12
N CYS A 17 -6.24 -4.29 -4.49
CA CYS A 17 -5.41 -4.93 -5.49
C CYS A 17 -4.68 -6.12 -4.88
N VAL A 18 -4.66 -7.24 -5.59
CA VAL A 18 -3.99 -8.46 -5.13
C VAL A 18 -2.48 -8.25 -5.04
N SER A 19 -1.91 -7.49 -5.96
CA SER A 19 -0.47 -7.23 -5.99
C SER A 19 -0.13 -5.92 -5.29
N PHE A 20 0.71 -5.99 -4.27
CA PHE A 20 1.16 -4.80 -3.58
C PHE A 20 2.05 -3.92 -4.47
N GLY A 21 3.07 -4.52 -5.08
CA GLY A 21 4.09 -3.76 -5.84
C GLY A 21 3.59 -3.19 -7.15
N ARG A 22 2.61 -3.82 -7.75
CA ARG A 22 2.10 -3.47 -9.08
C ARG A 22 0.69 -2.88 -9.05
N SER A 23 0.17 -2.53 -7.87
CA SER A 23 -1.15 -1.91 -7.80
C SER A 23 -1.15 -0.55 -8.51
N PRO A 24 -2.21 -0.21 -9.24
CA PRO A 24 -2.28 1.10 -9.93
C PRO A 24 -2.29 2.28 -8.96
N TRP A 25 -2.90 2.10 -7.81
CA TRP A 25 -3.12 3.17 -6.84
C TRP A 25 -2.86 2.69 -5.43
N PHE A 26 -2.50 3.62 -4.52
CA PHE A 26 -2.51 3.39 -3.09
C PHE A 26 -3.49 4.34 -2.43
N LEU A 27 -4.35 3.80 -1.61
CA LEU A 27 -5.29 4.56 -0.80
C LEU A 27 -4.71 4.71 0.62
N PHE A 28 -4.72 5.93 1.14
CA PHE A 28 -4.28 6.21 2.51
C PHE A 28 -5.45 6.77 3.29
N HIS A 29 -5.83 6.09 4.36
CA HIS A 29 -6.93 6.50 5.22
C HIS A 29 -6.39 6.93 6.58
N ASN A 30 -6.71 8.14 6.99
CA ASN A 30 -6.34 8.67 8.30
C ASN A 30 -7.51 8.45 9.26
N THR A 31 -7.31 7.56 10.25
CA THR A 31 -8.38 7.21 11.19
C THR A 31 -8.70 8.32 12.19
N VAL A 32 -7.79 9.28 12.37
CA VAL A 32 -8.01 10.41 13.29
C VAL A 32 -8.89 11.47 12.65
N THR A 33 -8.59 11.85 11.40
CA THR A 33 -9.33 12.90 10.69
C THR A 33 -10.49 12.37 9.85
N GLY A 34 -10.45 11.07 9.51
CA GLY A 34 -11.40 10.47 8.59
C GLY A 34 -11.09 10.74 7.13
N GLU A 35 -10.01 11.46 6.83
CA GLU A 35 -9.66 11.77 5.45
C GLU A 35 -9.12 10.56 4.71
N THR A 36 -9.48 10.44 3.45
CA THR A 36 -8.96 9.41 2.55
C THR A 36 -8.35 10.07 1.33
N GLN A 37 -7.11 9.71 1.01
CA GLN A 37 -6.41 10.20 -0.17
C GLN A 37 -5.92 9.03 -0.99
N THR A 38 -5.96 9.16 -2.31
CA THR A 38 -5.52 8.09 -3.22
C THR A 38 -4.47 8.66 -4.17
N PHE A 39 -3.35 7.95 -4.28
CA PHE A 39 -2.21 8.37 -5.10
C PHE A 39 -1.83 7.27 -6.08
N GLU A 40 -1.32 7.66 -7.25
CA GLU A 40 -0.75 6.71 -8.18
C GLU A 40 0.46 6.02 -7.56
N ASN A 41 0.57 4.72 -7.78
CA ASN A 41 1.75 3.98 -7.34
C ASN A 41 2.91 4.26 -8.31
N PRO A 42 3.99 4.91 -7.86
CA PRO A 42 5.12 5.20 -8.75
C PRO A 42 5.87 3.96 -9.20
N ALA A 43 5.66 2.83 -8.53
CA ALA A 43 6.36 1.59 -8.84
C ALA A 43 5.63 0.73 -9.88
N VAL A 44 4.43 1.10 -10.32
CA VAL A 44 3.60 0.27 -11.19
C VAL A 44 4.32 -0.13 -12.49
N ASN A 45 5.16 0.74 -13.03
CA ASN A 45 5.90 0.50 -14.26
C ASN A 45 7.40 0.22 -14.03
N ALA A 46 7.80 -0.06 -12.79
CA ALA A 46 9.19 -0.35 -12.50
C ALA A 46 9.63 -1.63 -13.17
N GLU A 47 10.82 -1.63 -13.78
CA GLU A 47 11.38 -2.80 -14.46
C GLU A 47 11.83 -3.88 -13.48
N GLY A 48 12.14 -3.49 -12.26
CA GLY A 48 12.51 -4.41 -11.19
C GLY A 48 12.38 -3.68 -9.87
N GLY A 49 12.28 -4.43 -8.77
CA GLY A 49 12.19 -3.85 -7.44
C GLY A 49 10.89 -3.12 -7.19
N ALA A 50 9.82 -3.46 -7.90
CA ALA A 50 8.54 -2.79 -7.73
C ALA A 50 8.02 -2.84 -6.29
N GLY A 51 8.19 -3.99 -5.63
CA GLY A 51 7.77 -4.16 -4.24
C GLY A 51 8.51 -3.23 -3.29
N ILE A 52 9.83 -3.11 -3.46
CA ILE A 52 10.66 -2.23 -2.63
C ILE A 52 10.30 -0.77 -2.87
N LYS A 53 10.10 -0.37 -4.13
CA LYS A 53 9.70 0.98 -4.48
C LYS A 53 8.34 1.35 -3.89
N ALA A 54 7.38 0.42 -4.00
CA ALA A 54 6.04 0.62 -3.45
C ALA A 54 6.10 0.72 -1.93
N ALA A 55 6.91 -0.11 -1.28
CA ALA A 55 7.08 -0.07 0.17
C ALA A 55 7.68 1.28 0.61
N GLN A 56 8.67 1.78 -0.11
CA GLN A 56 9.27 3.08 0.18
C GLN A 56 8.25 4.20 0.02
N PHE A 57 7.39 4.12 -0.99
CA PHE A 57 6.32 5.09 -1.19
C PHE A 57 5.36 5.12 0.02
N VAL A 58 5.00 3.95 0.53
CA VAL A 58 4.14 3.83 1.70
C VAL A 58 4.82 4.42 2.94
N VAL A 59 6.12 4.15 3.12
CA VAL A 59 6.90 4.71 4.21
C VAL A 59 6.95 6.24 4.12
N ASP A 60 7.20 6.77 2.93
CA ASP A 60 7.30 8.21 2.70
C ASP A 60 5.99 8.94 2.98
N HIS A 61 4.86 8.24 2.89
CA HIS A 61 3.55 8.80 3.20
C HIS A 61 3.13 8.58 4.65
N HIS A 62 4.09 8.17 5.50
CA HIS A 62 3.89 8.06 6.95
C HIS A 62 2.80 7.08 7.37
N ALA A 63 2.63 6.01 6.61
CA ALA A 63 1.66 4.98 6.97
C ALA A 63 2.08 4.27 8.26
N ASN A 64 1.12 3.92 9.09
CA ASN A 64 1.34 3.13 10.30
C ASN A 64 1.02 1.66 10.07
N ALA A 65 0.14 1.39 9.12
CA ALA A 65 -0.29 0.03 8.81
C ALA A 65 -0.53 -0.11 7.31
N LEU A 66 -0.42 -1.34 6.84
CA LEU A 66 -0.70 -1.71 5.46
C LEU A 66 -1.67 -2.89 5.47
N ILE A 67 -2.75 -2.79 4.70
CA ILE A 67 -3.65 -3.91 4.46
C ILE A 67 -3.40 -4.37 3.03
N THR A 68 -2.99 -5.62 2.86
CA THR A 68 -2.66 -6.15 1.53
C THR A 68 -3.05 -7.62 1.43
N VAL A 69 -3.27 -8.08 0.20
CA VAL A 69 -3.54 -9.50 -0.05
C VAL A 69 -2.23 -10.26 -0.19
N ARG A 70 -1.29 -9.72 -0.97
CA ARG A 70 0.03 -10.30 -1.17
C ARG A 70 1.11 -9.24 -1.10
N GLY A 71 2.19 -9.56 -0.43
CA GLY A 71 3.40 -8.74 -0.43
C GLY A 71 4.62 -9.63 -0.63
N GLY A 72 5.62 -9.14 -1.34
CA GLY A 72 6.88 -9.83 -1.47
C GLY A 72 7.72 -9.72 -0.20
N GLU A 73 8.66 -10.66 0.00
CA GLU A 73 9.53 -10.65 1.17
C GLU A 73 10.36 -9.37 1.28
N ASN A 74 10.87 -8.87 0.16
CA ASN A 74 11.68 -7.66 0.16
C ASN A 74 10.87 -6.42 0.56
N ALA A 75 9.63 -6.35 0.11
CA ALA A 75 8.74 -5.27 0.50
C ALA A 75 8.43 -5.34 2.00
N ALA A 76 8.19 -6.54 2.52
CA ALA A 76 7.90 -6.73 3.94
C ALA A 76 9.07 -6.26 4.82
N GLU A 77 10.31 -6.54 4.42
CA GLU A 77 11.49 -6.08 5.17
C GLU A 77 11.54 -4.57 5.29
N VAL A 78 11.27 -3.85 4.19
CA VAL A 78 11.27 -2.39 4.19
C VAL A 78 10.17 -1.86 5.12
N LEU A 79 8.99 -2.43 5.03
CA LEU A 79 7.84 -1.99 5.82
C LEU A 79 8.04 -2.26 7.31
N LEU A 80 8.54 -3.43 7.66
CA LEU A 80 8.77 -3.80 9.06
C LEU A 80 9.90 -2.97 9.67
N ALA A 81 10.94 -2.66 8.90
CA ALA A 81 12.03 -1.79 9.36
C ALA A 81 11.53 -0.39 9.68
N ALA A 82 10.47 0.06 9.02
CA ALA A 82 9.83 1.35 9.28
C ALA A 82 8.72 1.25 10.32
N GLU A 83 8.61 0.10 10.99
CA GLU A 83 7.60 -0.16 12.02
C GLU A 83 6.16 -0.09 11.51
N ILE A 84 5.95 -0.42 10.24
CA ILE A 84 4.62 -0.49 9.67
C ILE A 84 4.06 -1.89 9.91
N GLN A 85 2.87 -1.96 10.50
CA GLN A 85 2.19 -3.24 10.73
C GLN A 85 1.51 -3.70 9.44
N ILE A 86 1.72 -4.97 9.10
CA ILE A 86 1.16 -5.54 7.88
C ILE A 86 0.00 -6.46 8.24
N TYR A 87 -1.17 -6.17 7.70
CA TYR A 87 -2.37 -6.98 7.87
C TYR A 87 -2.74 -7.61 6.55
N LYS A 88 -3.03 -8.91 6.57
CA LYS A 88 -3.44 -9.61 5.38
C LYS A 88 -4.94 -9.53 5.19
N ALA A 89 -5.37 -8.98 4.06
CA ALA A 89 -6.77 -9.02 3.68
C ALA A 89 -7.09 -10.40 3.13
N GLN A 90 -8.24 -10.94 3.50
CA GLN A 90 -8.71 -12.18 2.90
C GLN A 90 -9.47 -11.82 1.63
N GLY A 91 -8.96 -12.28 0.48
CA GLY A 91 -9.64 -12.09 -0.78
C GLY A 91 -10.94 -12.88 -0.79
N SER A 92 -11.96 -12.26 -1.24
CA SER A 92 -13.23 -12.94 -1.44
C SER A 92 -13.44 -13.24 -2.90
#